data_c7e3526dd0394fea0e70f4a846c35096
#
_entry.id   c7e3526dd0394fea0e70f4a846c35096
#
_cell.length_a   1.000
_cell.length_b   1.000
_cell.length_c   1.000
_cell.angle_alpha   90.00
_cell.angle_beta   90.00
_cell.angle_gamma   90.00
#
_symmetry.space_group_name_H-M   'P 1'
#
loop_
_entity.id
_entity.type
_entity.pdbx_description
1 polymer ?
#
loop_
_entity_poly.entity_id
_entity_poly.type
_entity_poly.pdbx_seq_one_letter_code
_entity_poly.pdbx_strand_id
1 'polypeptide(L)'
;MRPLDRIDDPVEAPAVEEIEGTDVAVAPPWMTVLHNCDCHTFDEVVKQLMKAIGCSEEKGWELAWQVHNTGRAVVKVGPETECVRVGNILAAIGLVVTVTQS
;
A
#
# COMPACT_ATOMS: atom_id res chain seq x y z
N MET A 1 -10.17 5.05 31.42
CA MET A 1 -10.20 5.63 31.08
C MET A 1 -9.92 5.98 30.96
N ARG A 2 -9.89 5.80 30.74
CA ARG A 2 -9.65 6.44 30.30
C ARG A 2 -9.67 6.74 29.92
N PRO A 3 -9.65 6.76 29.80
CA PRO A 3 -9.53 7.39 29.13
C PRO A 3 -9.23 7.55 28.71
N LEU A 4 -9.00 7.51 28.40
CA LEU A 4 -8.76 7.99 27.83
C LEU A 4 -8.47 7.91 27.43
N ASP A 5 -8.38 7.80 27.33
CA ASP A 5 -8.13 8.08 26.83
C ASP A 5 -8.00 7.99 26.32
N ARG A 6 -8.06 8.06 26.29
CA ARG A 6 -7.86 8.32 25.72
C ARG A 6 -7.75 8.18 25.12
N ILE A 7 -7.71 8.11 25.19
CA ILE A 7 -7.54 8.29 24.55
C ILE A 7 -7.31 7.97 24.11
N ASP A 8 -7.16 7.84 24.06
CA ASP A 8 -6.99 7.84 23.57
C ASP A 8 -6.89 7.44 22.96
N ASP A 9 -6.86 7.34 22.90
CA ASP A 9 -6.85 7.15 22.25
C ASP A 9 -6.84 6.76 21.46
N PRO A 10 -6.87 6.67 21.55
CA PRO A 10 -6.80 6.39 20.76
C PRO A 10 -6.59 5.92 20.23
N VAL A 11 -6.44 5.81 20.25
CA VAL A 11 -6.26 5.56 19.78
C VAL A 11 -6.02 5.02 19.50
N GLU A 12 -6.02 4.90 19.45
CA GLU A 12 -5.75 4.51 19.16
C GLU A 12 -5.78 3.82 18.77
N ALA A 13 -5.79 3.63 18.99
CA ALA A 13 -5.72 2.97 18.54
C ALA A 13 -5.84 2.24 18.06
N PRO A 14 -5.81 2.11 18.08
CA PRO A 14 -5.76 1.36 17.71
C PRO A 14 -5.68 0.54 17.51
N ALA A 15 -5.72 0.29 17.54
CA ALA A 15 -5.57 -0.36 17.38
C ALA A 15 -5.32 -1.19 17.56
N VAL A 16 -5.20 -1.37 17.67
CA VAL A 16 -4.87 -2.00 17.86
C VAL A 16 -4.84 -2.81 18.35
N GLU A 17 -4.97 -2.96 18.53
CA GLU A 17 -4.74 -3.53 18.92
C GLU A 17 -4.79 -4.44 19.09
N GLU A 18 -4.73 -4.78 19.11
CA GLU A 18 -4.52 -5.53 19.19
C GLU A 18 -4.34 -6.44 19.31
N ILE A 19 -4.31 -6.94 19.36
CA ILE A 19 -3.89 -7.57 19.39
C ILE A 19 -3.52 -8.48 19.94
N GLU A 20 -3.74 -9.08 19.99
CA GLU A 20 -3.28 -9.66 20.33
C GLU A 20 -2.58 -10.19 20.28
N GLY A 21 -2.31 -10.55 20.28
CA GLY A 21 -1.52 -10.83 19.97
C GLY A 21 -0.81 -11.15 19.82
N THR A 22 -0.70 -11.24 19.49
CA THR A 22 0.05 -11.28 19.11
C THR A 22 0.95 -11.00 19.12
N ASP A 23 1.22 -11.05 19.20
CA ASP A 23 2.14 -10.73 19.06
C ASP A 23 2.79 -10.75 18.44
N VAL A 24 2.61 -11.14 18.45
CA VAL A 24 3.29 -11.24 17.67
C VAL A 24 3.66 -10.53 16.80
N ALA A 25 3.39 -10.74 16.53
CA ALA A 25 3.92 -10.17 15.51
C ALA A 25 4.01 -8.87 15.34
N VAL A 26 4.77 -8.45 15.69
CA VAL A 26 4.97 -7.08 15.77
C VAL A 26 5.99 -6.54 14.82
N ALA A 27 6.28 -7.30 13.80
CA ALA A 27 7.16 -6.82 12.74
C ALA A 27 6.46 -5.67 11.99
N PRO A 28 7.19 -4.61 11.61
CA PRO A 28 6.59 -3.56 10.80
C PRO A 28 6.06 -4.13 9.49
N PRO A 29 4.97 -3.59 8.97
CA PRO A 29 4.41 -4.11 7.73
C PRO A 29 5.32 -3.83 6.55
N TRP A 30 5.14 -4.62 5.51
CA TRP A 30 5.79 -4.40 4.21
C TRP A 30 4.94 -3.47 3.37
N MET A 31 5.54 -2.89 2.36
CA MET A 31 4.80 -2.05 1.43
C MET A 31 5.34 -2.20 0.02
N THR A 32 4.44 -2.00 -0.94
CA THR A 32 4.78 -1.96 -2.35
C THR A 32 4.70 -0.50 -2.79
N VAL A 33 5.80 0.01 -3.33
CA VAL A 33 5.89 1.39 -3.80
C VAL A 33 5.99 1.39 -5.31
N LEU A 34 5.05 2.09 -5.96
CA LEU A 34 5.06 2.27 -7.40
C LEU A 34 5.75 3.59 -7.71
N HIS A 35 6.75 3.55 -8.57
CA HIS A 35 7.52 4.72 -8.96
C HIS A 35 7.07 5.22 -10.33
N ASN A 36 7.23 6.52 -10.55
CA ASN A 36 6.87 7.11 -11.83
C ASN A 36 7.76 6.58 -12.95
N CYS A 37 7.14 6.36 -14.10
CA CYS A 37 7.84 5.87 -15.29
C CYS A 37 7.11 6.45 -16.49
N ASP A 38 7.85 7.09 -17.40
CA ASP A 38 7.25 7.66 -18.61
C ASP A 38 7.01 6.62 -19.69
N CYS A 39 7.15 5.36 -19.34
CA CYS A 39 7.09 4.25 -20.28
C CYS A 39 5.68 3.68 -20.48
N HIS A 40 4.69 4.19 -19.73
CA HIS A 40 3.31 3.69 -19.80
C HIS A 40 2.32 4.83 -19.76
N THR A 41 1.14 4.59 -20.34
CA THR A 41 0.05 5.55 -20.25
C THR A 41 -0.64 5.41 -18.89
N PHE A 42 -1.36 6.45 -18.48
CA PHE A 42 -2.19 6.38 -17.28
C PHE A 42 -3.15 5.21 -17.32
N ASP A 43 -3.76 5.00 -18.49
CA ASP A 43 -4.72 3.92 -18.66
C ASP A 43 -4.09 2.56 -18.36
N GLU A 44 -2.89 2.34 -18.84
CA GLU A 44 -2.17 1.09 -18.59
C GLU A 44 -1.88 0.90 -17.11
N VAL A 45 -1.43 1.98 -16.45
CA VAL A 45 -1.13 1.94 -15.03
C VAL A 45 -2.38 1.67 -14.21
N VAL A 46 -3.48 2.34 -14.53
CA VAL A 46 -4.74 2.16 -13.82
C VAL A 46 -5.23 0.72 -13.93
N LYS A 47 -5.20 0.17 -15.14
CA LYS A 47 -5.65 -1.21 -15.36
C LYS A 47 -4.79 -2.21 -14.59
N GLN A 48 -3.50 -1.97 -14.57
CA GLN A 48 -2.59 -2.87 -13.87
C GLN A 48 -2.77 -2.77 -12.35
N LEU A 49 -3.01 -1.57 -11.84
CA LEU A 49 -3.32 -1.38 -10.42
C LEU A 49 -4.60 -2.11 -10.03
N MET A 50 -5.64 -2.00 -10.87
CA MET A 50 -6.89 -2.72 -10.60
C MET A 50 -6.65 -4.22 -10.53
N LYS A 51 -5.80 -4.73 -11.40
CA LYS A 51 -5.46 -6.16 -11.41
C LYS A 51 -4.64 -6.56 -10.18
N ALA A 52 -3.72 -5.70 -9.77
CA ALA A 52 -2.79 -6.02 -8.69
C ALA A 52 -3.43 -5.93 -7.31
N ILE A 53 -4.20 -4.89 -7.06
CA ILE A 53 -4.75 -4.64 -5.71
C ILE A 53 -6.27 -4.73 -5.65
N GLY A 54 -6.94 -4.98 -6.78
CA GLY A 54 -8.38 -5.12 -6.79
C GLY A 54 -9.13 -3.84 -6.48
N CYS A 55 -8.53 -2.69 -6.73
CA CYS A 55 -9.16 -1.41 -6.44
C CYS A 55 -10.14 -1.03 -7.53
N SER A 56 -10.97 -0.01 -7.25
CA SER A 56 -11.84 0.57 -8.26
C SER A 56 -11.01 1.34 -9.29
N GLU A 57 -11.63 1.59 -10.44
CA GLU A 57 -10.97 2.40 -11.47
C GLU A 57 -10.65 3.79 -10.93
N GLU A 58 -11.58 4.37 -10.17
CA GLU A 58 -11.39 5.67 -9.57
C GLU A 58 -10.17 5.70 -8.66
N LYS A 59 -10.02 4.68 -7.84
CA LYS A 59 -8.86 4.59 -6.95
C LYS A 59 -7.58 4.39 -7.75
N GLY A 60 -7.65 3.63 -8.82
CA GLY A 60 -6.52 3.43 -9.71
C GLY A 60 -6.04 4.74 -10.33
N TRP A 61 -6.96 5.58 -10.79
CA TRP A 61 -6.63 6.90 -11.32
C TRP A 61 -6.01 7.79 -10.25
N GLU A 62 -6.55 7.74 -9.04
CA GLU A 62 -6.02 8.52 -7.93
C GLU A 62 -4.55 8.16 -7.65
N LEU A 63 -4.26 6.88 -7.59
CA LEU A 63 -2.90 6.40 -7.36
C LEU A 63 -1.98 6.76 -8.52
N ALA A 64 -2.45 6.61 -9.75
CA ALA A 64 -1.66 6.95 -10.93
C ALA A 64 -1.30 8.44 -10.94
N TRP A 65 -2.25 9.29 -10.57
CA TRP A 65 -2.00 10.73 -10.47
C TRP A 65 -0.99 11.04 -9.38
N GLN A 66 -1.08 10.35 -8.23
CA GLN A 66 -0.13 10.55 -7.15
C GLN A 66 1.28 10.19 -7.60
N VAL A 67 1.42 9.06 -8.28
CA VAL A 67 2.72 8.64 -8.80
C VAL A 67 3.28 9.66 -9.77
N HIS A 68 2.43 10.15 -10.68
CA HIS A 68 2.85 11.12 -11.69
C HIS A 68 3.29 12.44 -11.05
N ASN A 69 2.56 12.91 -10.06
CA ASN A 69 2.79 14.23 -9.47
C ASN A 69 3.89 14.23 -8.41
N THR A 70 4.04 13.13 -7.66
CA THR A 70 4.97 13.08 -6.54
C THR A 70 6.17 12.16 -6.79
N GLY A 71 6.15 11.41 -7.89
CA GLY A 71 7.23 10.50 -8.25
C GLY A 71 7.03 9.08 -7.75
N ARG A 72 6.18 8.87 -6.77
CA ARG A 72 5.91 7.53 -6.25
C ARG A 72 4.67 7.53 -5.37
N ALA A 73 4.13 6.32 -5.13
CA ALA A 73 3.01 6.14 -4.22
C ALA A 73 3.09 4.75 -3.63
N VAL A 74 2.69 4.64 -2.35
CA VAL A 74 2.53 3.33 -1.72
C VAL A 74 1.18 2.79 -2.16
N VAL A 75 1.19 1.63 -2.83
CA VAL A 75 -0.04 1.05 -3.38
C VAL A 75 -0.54 -0.16 -2.61
N LYS A 76 0.29 -0.74 -1.76
CA LYS A 76 -0.10 -1.88 -0.94
C LYS A 76 0.70 -1.87 0.36
N VAL A 77 0.02 -2.14 1.48
CA VAL A 77 0.67 -2.30 2.78
C VAL A 77 0.14 -3.58 3.38
N GLY A 78 1.02 -4.39 3.96
CA GLY A 78 0.60 -5.63 4.58
C GLY A 78 1.75 -6.62 4.67
N PRO A 79 1.43 -7.94 4.67
CA PRO A 79 2.46 -8.96 4.76
C PRO A 79 3.37 -8.95 3.53
N GLU A 80 4.59 -9.40 3.73
CA GLU A 80 5.58 -9.44 2.65
C GLU A 80 5.05 -10.20 1.43
N THR A 81 4.40 -11.34 1.64
CA THR A 81 3.89 -12.16 0.54
C THR A 81 2.92 -11.38 -0.35
N GLU A 82 2.02 -10.61 0.26
CA GLU A 82 1.06 -9.80 -0.49
C GLU A 82 1.75 -8.66 -1.24
N CYS A 83 2.71 -8.02 -0.59
CA CYS A 83 3.42 -6.91 -1.23
C CYS A 83 4.27 -7.38 -2.40
N VAL A 84 4.88 -8.56 -2.27
CA VAL A 84 5.65 -9.16 -3.37
C VAL A 84 4.71 -9.54 -4.52
N ARG A 85 3.54 -10.12 -4.21
CA ARG A 85 2.56 -10.48 -5.23
C ARG A 85 2.13 -9.25 -6.04
N VAL A 86 1.78 -8.19 -5.33
CA VAL A 86 1.37 -6.94 -5.97
C VAL A 86 2.52 -6.36 -6.81
N GLY A 87 3.73 -6.37 -6.25
CA GLY A 87 4.90 -5.88 -6.97
C GLY A 87 5.17 -6.65 -8.25
N ASN A 88 5.03 -7.99 -8.19
CA ASN A 88 5.25 -8.82 -9.38
C ASN A 88 4.23 -8.54 -10.47
N ILE A 89 2.96 -8.33 -10.09
CA ILE A 89 1.91 -8.02 -11.05
C ILE A 89 2.19 -6.69 -11.73
N LEU A 90 2.58 -5.68 -10.96
CA LEU A 90 2.90 -4.37 -11.53
C LEU A 90 4.14 -4.43 -12.41
N ALA A 91 5.15 -5.17 -11.98
CA ALA A 91 6.39 -5.28 -12.74
C ALA A 91 6.21 -6.07 -14.03
N ALA A 92 5.14 -6.87 -14.12
CA ALA A 92 4.91 -7.72 -15.30
C ALA A 92 4.77 -6.92 -16.58
N ILE A 93 4.33 -5.67 -16.52
CA ILE A 93 4.25 -4.81 -17.70
C ILE A 93 5.39 -3.79 -17.75
N GLY A 94 6.39 -3.95 -16.89
CA GLY A 94 7.56 -3.07 -16.91
C GLY A 94 7.47 -1.86 -16.01
N LEU A 95 6.51 -1.82 -15.10
CA LEU A 95 6.44 -0.73 -14.12
C LEU A 95 7.57 -0.87 -13.10
N VAL A 96 8.05 0.27 -12.62
CA VAL A 96 9.13 0.30 -11.63
C VAL A 96 8.52 0.25 -10.24
N VAL A 97 8.82 -0.81 -9.49
CA VAL A 97 8.27 -0.99 -8.15
C VAL A 97 9.37 -1.35 -7.17
N THR A 98 9.13 -1.00 -5.90
CA THR A 98 9.98 -1.40 -4.79
C THR A 98 9.10 -2.09 -3.76
N VAL A 99 9.56 -3.22 -3.24
CA VAL A 99 8.90 -3.89 -2.11
C VAL A 99 9.86 -3.78 -0.95
N THR A 100 9.41 -3.14 0.13
CA THR A 100 10.29 -2.87 1.26
C THR A 100 9.49 -2.88 2.56
N GLN A 101 10.20 -3.03 3.66
CA GLN A 101 9.59 -2.98 4.98
C GLN A 101 9.60 -1.52 5.45
N SER A 102 8.50 -1.09 6.04
CA SER A 102 8.40 0.31 6.47
C SER A 102 9.16 0.56 7.79
#